data_e937e788ef12c74079952f3e41be589f
#
_entry.id   e937e788ef12c74079952f3e41be589f
#
_cell.length_a   1.000
_cell.length_b   1.000
_cell.length_c   1.000
_cell.angle_alpha   90.00
_cell.angle_beta   90.00
_cell.angle_gamma   90.00
#
_symmetry.space_group_name_H-M   'P 1'
#
loop_
_entity.id
_entity.type
_entity.pdbx_description
1 polymer ?
#
loop_
_entity_poly.entity_id
_entity_poly.type
_entity_poly.pdbx_seq_one_letter_code
_entity_poly.pdbx_strand_id
1 'polypeptide(L)'
;MKAWPKVPLGELLRRSDETAVLDPESEYHEVTIKLWGKGVVSRGKVCGNDVVSVRRVVRANQLILSKIDARNGAIGLVPPELDGAIVSNDFPSFDFRAPDECSVAFIGWLVRSSPFVELCKAASEGTTNRVRIKEERFLDQQIALPPLAEQQAIVARLDALAEKTRQVEAHLDAVERDAEHLLALRFRDAVADAPLRPMAEVAPLVRREQSIDLEGRYPELGIRSFGKGTFHKPPLSGSEVGTKRLYRIEPGDLLFSNVFAWEGAIAIAKPEDAGRFGSHRFITCHANTELTTAEFLRYYFLTDEGLLKIGDASPGGAGRNRTLGLDKLMAIEVPMPSLAVQQTFDRLQAEIAALKAKHTAIREANAALLPATLERVFAGSQ
;
A
#
# COMPACT_ATOMS: atom_id res chain seq x y z
N MET A 1 19.22 -20.36 28.19
CA MET A 1 20.07 -20.00 27.07
C MET A 1 21.35 -19.40 27.60
N LYS A 2 22.52 -19.72 27.05
CA LYS A 2 23.78 -19.07 27.45
C LYS A 2 23.70 -17.59 27.04
N ALA A 3 23.93 -16.67 27.99
CA ALA A 3 23.98 -15.24 27.69
C ALA A 3 25.17 -14.99 26.73
N TRP A 4 24.97 -14.24 25.69
CA TRP A 4 26.05 -13.85 24.78
C TRP A 4 26.96 -12.81 25.43
N PRO A 5 28.29 -12.84 25.18
CA PRO A 5 29.19 -11.81 25.68
C PRO A 5 28.81 -10.45 25.10
N LYS A 6 28.99 -9.40 25.93
CA LYS A 6 28.78 -8.01 25.49
C LYS A 6 30.07 -7.44 24.95
N VAL A 7 30.03 -6.85 23.77
CA VAL A 7 31.17 -6.28 23.04
C VAL A 7 30.81 -4.83 22.65
N PRO A 8 31.68 -3.85 22.92
CA PRO A 8 31.51 -2.48 22.43
C PRO A 8 31.53 -2.43 20.91
N LEU A 9 30.63 -1.62 20.31
CA LEU A 9 30.61 -1.44 18.87
C LEU A 9 31.96 -0.91 18.31
N GLY A 10 32.71 -0.11 19.09
CA GLY A 10 34.01 0.42 18.69
C GLY A 10 35.14 -0.63 18.56
N GLU A 11 34.95 -1.82 19.15
CA GLU A 11 35.88 -2.94 18.92
C GLU A 11 35.58 -3.59 17.54
N LEU A 12 34.36 -3.55 17.08
CA LEU A 12 33.89 -4.18 15.83
C LEU A 12 33.90 -3.22 14.63
N LEU A 13 33.77 -1.93 14.88
CA LEU A 13 33.55 -0.90 13.87
C LEU A 13 34.61 0.21 13.96
N ARG A 14 34.99 0.74 12.82
CA ARG A 14 35.80 1.93 12.68
C ARG A 14 35.15 2.90 11.72
N ARG A 15 35.08 4.17 12.09
CA ARG A 15 34.57 5.20 11.18
C ARG A 15 35.38 5.23 9.89
N SER A 16 34.68 5.30 8.77
CA SER A 16 35.24 5.57 7.46
C SER A 16 35.23 7.07 7.21
N ASP A 17 36.43 7.62 6.84
CA ASP A 17 36.62 9.05 6.58
C ASP A 17 36.99 9.32 5.11
N GLU A 18 36.67 8.40 4.21
CA GLU A 18 36.95 8.52 2.77
C GLU A 18 36.21 9.73 2.19
N THR A 19 36.97 10.75 1.81
CA THR A 19 36.41 11.95 1.19
C THR A 19 36.23 11.74 -0.31
N ALA A 20 35.09 12.13 -0.85
CA ALA A 20 34.85 12.04 -2.28
C ALA A 20 35.68 13.08 -3.05
N VAL A 21 36.45 12.59 -4.03
CA VAL A 21 37.04 13.43 -5.07
C VAL A 21 36.14 13.30 -6.29
N LEU A 22 35.35 14.35 -6.55
CA LEU A 22 34.32 14.33 -7.58
C LEU A 22 34.87 14.85 -8.91
N ASP A 23 34.66 14.07 -9.97
CA ASP A 23 34.81 14.54 -11.34
C ASP A 23 33.58 15.34 -11.72
N PRO A 24 33.72 16.61 -12.18
CA PRO A 24 32.60 17.46 -12.55
C PRO A 24 31.63 16.86 -13.57
N GLU A 25 32.12 16.07 -14.51
CA GLU A 25 31.34 15.49 -15.61
C GLU A 25 30.72 14.11 -15.27
N SER A 26 31.09 13.54 -14.13
CA SER A 26 30.64 12.22 -13.73
C SER A 26 29.37 12.26 -12.88
N GLU A 27 28.53 11.22 -12.99
CA GLU A 27 27.35 11.04 -12.16
C GLU A 27 27.63 10.16 -10.95
N TYR A 28 27.10 10.56 -9.79
CA TYR A 28 27.26 9.87 -8.52
C TYR A 28 25.89 9.53 -7.93
N HIS A 29 25.73 8.32 -7.39
CA HIS A 29 24.56 8.00 -6.59
C HIS A 29 24.59 8.75 -5.27
N GLU A 30 23.49 9.42 -4.92
CA GLU A 30 23.22 9.85 -3.56
C GLU A 30 22.45 8.76 -2.81
N VAL A 31 22.70 8.63 -1.51
CA VAL A 31 22.12 7.59 -0.65
C VAL A 31 21.10 8.18 0.31
N THR A 32 20.03 7.44 0.55
CA THR A 32 19.12 7.64 1.68
C THR A 32 18.95 6.35 2.48
N ILE A 33 18.75 6.49 3.79
CA ILE A 33 18.52 5.36 4.69
C ILE A 33 17.07 5.41 5.12
N LYS A 34 16.31 4.37 4.78
CA LYS A 34 14.90 4.28 5.14
C LYS A 34 14.74 3.97 6.63
N LEU A 35 13.73 4.57 7.25
CA LEU A 35 13.36 4.32 8.65
C LEU A 35 12.99 2.84 8.89
N TRP A 36 13.05 2.43 10.15
CA TRP A 36 12.58 1.11 10.60
C TRP A 36 13.31 -0.06 9.96
N GLY A 37 14.64 0.09 9.75
CA GLY A 37 15.48 -0.96 9.20
C GLY A 37 15.15 -1.38 7.77
N LYS A 38 14.44 -0.53 7.01
CA LYS A 38 14.04 -0.82 5.61
C LYS A 38 15.19 -0.68 4.60
N GLY A 39 16.43 -0.48 5.10
CA GLY A 39 17.65 -0.53 4.31
C GLY A 39 18.11 0.80 3.74
N VAL A 40 19.18 0.69 2.98
CA VAL A 40 19.92 1.77 2.32
C VAL A 40 19.58 1.71 0.84
N VAL A 41 19.15 2.82 0.27
CA VAL A 41 18.70 2.88 -1.13
C VAL A 41 19.24 4.12 -1.84
N SER A 42 19.31 4.08 -3.16
CA SER A 42 19.61 5.27 -3.96
C SER A 42 18.48 6.31 -3.78
N ARG A 43 18.90 7.55 -3.56
CA ARG A 43 18.02 8.73 -3.60
C ARG A 43 17.86 9.27 -5.02
N GLY A 44 18.79 8.94 -5.89
CA GLY A 44 18.94 9.44 -7.25
C GLY A 44 20.41 9.61 -7.61
N LYS A 45 20.65 10.16 -8.78
CA LYS A 45 21.99 10.53 -9.23
C LYS A 45 22.13 12.06 -9.25
N VAL A 46 23.35 12.52 -9.04
CA VAL A 46 23.75 13.93 -9.10
C VAL A 46 25.03 14.05 -9.93
N CYS A 47 25.14 15.07 -10.77
CA CYS A 47 26.35 15.39 -11.48
C CYS A 47 27.39 16.00 -10.52
N GLY A 48 28.67 15.71 -10.71
CA GLY A 48 29.73 16.25 -9.86
C GLY A 48 29.72 17.78 -9.76
N ASN A 49 29.37 18.47 -10.86
CA ASN A 49 29.21 19.92 -10.90
C ASN A 49 28.13 20.49 -9.97
N ASP A 50 27.09 19.70 -9.70
CA ASP A 50 25.95 20.13 -8.89
C ASP A 50 26.21 19.95 -7.38
N VAL A 51 27.33 19.32 -7.01
CA VAL A 51 27.66 19.04 -5.63
C VAL A 51 28.47 20.17 -5.03
N VAL A 52 27.84 21.06 -4.28
CA VAL A 52 28.44 22.25 -3.68
C VAL A 52 29.11 22.03 -2.31
N SER A 53 28.96 20.87 -1.68
CA SER A 53 29.44 20.58 -0.33
C SER A 53 30.33 19.33 -0.31
N VAL A 54 31.23 19.27 0.68
CA VAL A 54 32.08 18.10 0.89
C VAL A 54 31.22 16.85 1.06
N ARG A 55 31.54 15.82 0.31
CA ARG A 55 30.88 14.50 0.37
C ARG A 55 31.87 13.45 0.88
N ARG A 56 31.32 12.39 1.44
CA ARG A 56 32.02 11.16 1.78
C ARG A 56 31.63 10.07 0.81
N VAL A 57 32.57 9.18 0.52
CA VAL A 57 32.29 7.96 -0.26
C VAL A 57 31.85 6.87 0.70
N VAL A 58 30.86 6.11 0.29
CA VAL A 58 30.47 4.89 1.00
C VAL A 58 30.83 3.66 0.18
N ARG A 59 31.22 2.58 0.88
CA ARG A 59 31.62 1.33 0.26
C ARG A 59 30.64 0.21 0.59
N ALA A 60 30.52 -0.75 -0.33
CA ALA A 60 29.70 -1.94 -0.10
C ALA A 60 30.03 -2.59 1.24
N ASN A 61 29.00 -3.08 1.93
CA ASN A 61 29.05 -3.70 3.25
C ASN A 61 29.48 -2.78 4.42
N GLN A 62 29.75 -1.51 4.21
CA GLN A 62 29.88 -0.59 5.35
C GLN A 62 28.54 -0.46 6.09
N LEU A 63 28.62 -0.34 7.42
CA LEU A 63 27.48 0.08 8.22
C LEU A 63 27.32 1.59 8.08
N ILE A 64 26.13 2.06 7.72
CA ILE A 64 25.83 3.50 7.58
C ILE A 64 24.58 3.86 8.39
N LEU A 65 24.59 5.04 8.99
CA LEU A 65 23.44 5.55 9.75
C LEU A 65 23.15 7.02 9.44
N SER A 66 21.92 7.45 9.70
CA SER A 66 21.54 8.87 9.70
C SER A 66 21.73 9.46 11.09
N LYS A 67 22.52 10.54 11.23
CA LYS A 67 22.69 11.22 12.51
C LYS A 67 21.38 11.69 13.15
N ILE A 68 20.39 12.03 12.31
CA ILE A 68 19.11 12.56 12.76
C ILE A 68 18.15 11.42 13.10
N ASP A 69 18.09 10.39 12.24
CA ASP A 69 17.04 9.39 12.25
C ASP A 69 17.48 7.99 12.68
N ALA A 70 18.74 7.80 13.10
CA ALA A 70 19.18 6.50 13.64
C ALA A 70 18.31 6.01 14.79
N ARG A 71 17.82 6.92 15.64
CA ARG A 71 16.85 6.65 16.72
C ARG A 71 15.49 6.13 16.22
N ASN A 72 15.21 6.28 14.93
CA ASN A 72 14.02 5.79 14.24
C ASN A 72 14.37 4.61 13.32
N GLY A 73 15.52 3.98 13.52
CA GLY A 73 15.99 2.84 12.74
C GLY A 73 16.52 3.19 11.34
N ALA A 74 16.92 4.44 11.09
CA ALA A 74 17.64 4.79 9.86
C ALA A 74 19.11 4.38 9.96
N ILE A 75 19.36 3.09 9.90
CA ILE A 75 20.67 2.45 9.90
C ILE A 75 20.62 1.19 9.04
N GLY A 76 21.71 0.83 8.38
CA GLY A 76 21.79 -0.36 7.55
C GLY A 76 23.15 -0.59 6.94
N LEU A 77 23.29 -1.68 6.19
CA LEU A 77 24.48 -1.94 5.39
C LEU A 77 24.33 -1.28 4.01
N VAL A 78 25.42 -0.75 3.50
CA VAL A 78 25.50 -0.26 2.11
C VAL A 78 25.46 -1.46 1.17
N PRO A 79 24.45 -1.55 0.28
CA PRO A 79 24.37 -2.67 -0.64
C PRO A 79 25.41 -2.55 -1.78
N PRO A 80 25.76 -3.66 -2.44
CA PRO A 80 26.82 -3.66 -3.49
C PRO A 80 26.57 -2.69 -4.64
N GLU A 81 25.33 -2.47 -5.03
CA GLU A 81 24.92 -1.55 -6.11
C GLU A 81 25.14 -0.07 -5.76
N LEU A 82 25.42 0.25 -4.50
CA LEU A 82 25.75 1.60 -4.02
C LEU A 82 27.22 1.74 -3.61
N ASP A 83 28.09 0.82 -4.02
CA ASP A 83 29.54 1.00 -3.84
C ASP A 83 30.00 2.26 -4.57
N GLY A 84 30.77 3.11 -3.89
CA GLY A 84 31.22 4.38 -4.46
C GLY A 84 30.18 5.51 -4.45
N ALA A 85 28.99 5.29 -3.89
CA ALA A 85 28.00 6.34 -3.73
C ALA A 85 28.46 7.41 -2.74
N ILE A 86 27.86 8.61 -2.84
CA ILE A 86 28.25 9.76 -2.03
C ILE A 86 27.17 10.15 -1.02
N VAL A 87 27.65 10.62 0.15
CA VAL A 87 26.78 11.05 1.26
C VAL A 87 27.30 12.33 1.90
N SER A 88 26.42 13.05 2.59
CA SER A 88 26.80 14.17 3.45
C SER A 88 27.36 13.70 4.79
N ASN A 89 27.95 14.61 5.55
CA ASN A 89 28.45 14.33 6.91
C ASN A 89 27.37 13.91 7.92
N ASP A 90 26.10 14.02 7.56
CA ASP A 90 24.98 13.52 8.38
C ASP A 90 24.76 12.01 8.25
N PHE A 91 25.51 11.34 7.38
CA PHE A 91 25.49 9.91 7.16
C PHE A 91 26.87 9.26 7.39
N PRO A 92 27.32 9.15 8.65
CA PRO A 92 28.58 8.46 8.94
C PRO A 92 28.48 6.99 8.57
N SER A 93 29.57 6.49 7.96
CA SER A 93 29.75 5.08 7.63
C SER A 93 30.90 4.47 8.43
N PHE A 94 30.86 3.17 8.63
CA PHE A 94 31.80 2.43 9.45
C PHE A 94 32.26 1.17 8.74
N ASP A 95 33.59 0.94 8.74
CA ASP A 95 34.21 -0.30 8.30
C ASP A 95 34.19 -1.33 9.43
N PHE A 96 34.10 -2.60 9.09
CA PHE A 96 34.24 -3.70 10.05
C PHE A 96 35.77 -3.98 10.30
N ARG A 97 36.14 -4.10 11.59
CA ARG A 97 37.52 -4.29 12.02
C ARG A 97 37.87 -5.77 12.25
N ALA A 98 36.94 -6.58 12.65
CA ALA A 98 37.15 -7.95 13.13
C ALA A 98 36.27 -8.95 12.34
N PRO A 99 36.53 -9.18 11.04
CA PRO A 99 35.72 -10.07 10.21
C PRO A 99 35.73 -11.52 10.69
N ASP A 100 36.76 -11.93 11.43
CA ASP A 100 36.87 -13.29 12.00
C ASP A 100 36.03 -13.48 13.27
N GLU A 101 35.56 -12.39 13.88
CA GLU A 101 34.73 -12.41 15.11
C GLU A 101 33.30 -11.95 14.83
N CYS A 102 33.10 -11.06 13.86
CA CYS A 102 31.82 -10.41 13.59
C CYS A 102 31.38 -10.52 12.14
N SER A 103 30.31 -11.23 11.90
CA SER A 103 29.68 -11.32 10.58
C SER A 103 28.97 -10.02 10.22
N VAL A 104 29.33 -9.42 9.08
CA VAL A 104 28.65 -8.24 8.51
C VAL A 104 27.13 -8.48 8.37
N ALA A 105 26.75 -9.64 7.84
CA ALA A 105 25.35 -10.00 7.65
C ALA A 105 24.60 -10.12 8.99
N PHE A 106 25.26 -10.60 10.06
CA PHE A 106 24.66 -10.65 11.39
C PHE A 106 24.34 -9.24 11.90
N ILE A 107 25.28 -8.31 11.76
CA ILE A 107 25.04 -6.90 12.12
C ILE A 107 23.95 -6.30 11.24
N GLY A 108 23.90 -6.64 9.95
CA GLY A 108 22.83 -6.23 9.04
C GLY A 108 21.43 -6.63 9.51
N TRP A 109 21.30 -7.79 10.16
CA TRP A 109 20.05 -8.22 10.80
C TRP A 109 19.83 -7.57 12.16
N LEU A 110 20.86 -7.52 13.01
CA LEU A 110 20.79 -6.94 14.35
C LEU A 110 20.29 -5.49 14.32
N VAL A 111 20.78 -4.66 13.41
CA VAL A 111 20.40 -3.23 13.32
C VAL A 111 18.93 -2.99 12.97
N ARG A 112 18.22 -4.02 12.52
CA ARG A 112 16.77 -3.98 12.26
C ARG A 112 15.92 -4.30 13.48
N SER A 113 16.53 -4.70 14.59
CA SER A 113 15.83 -5.08 15.81
C SER A 113 15.50 -3.87 16.68
N SER A 114 14.40 -3.94 17.44
CA SER A 114 14.04 -2.87 18.41
C SER A 114 15.11 -2.66 19.48
N PRO A 115 15.76 -3.70 20.03
CA PRO A 115 16.88 -3.50 20.97
C PRO A 115 18.00 -2.63 20.42
N PHE A 116 18.37 -2.81 19.16
CA PHE A 116 19.42 -1.99 18.54
C PHE A 116 18.95 -0.54 18.32
N VAL A 117 17.70 -0.31 17.97
CA VAL A 117 17.13 1.04 17.88
C VAL A 117 17.19 1.75 19.24
N GLU A 118 16.95 1.03 20.36
CA GLU A 118 17.09 1.60 21.70
C GLU A 118 18.56 2.00 22.01
N LEU A 119 19.55 1.23 21.55
CA LEU A 119 20.96 1.62 21.66
C LEU A 119 21.24 2.93 20.88
N CYS A 120 20.67 3.07 19.69
CA CYS A 120 20.79 4.31 18.90
C CYS A 120 20.13 5.50 19.62
N LYS A 121 19.00 5.29 20.31
CA LYS A 121 18.35 6.32 21.14
C LYS A 121 19.24 6.73 22.31
N ALA A 122 19.82 5.77 23.02
CA ALA A 122 20.73 6.01 24.16
C ALA A 122 21.99 6.77 23.74
N ALA A 123 22.49 6.54 22.53
CA ALA A 123 23.63 7.25 21.94
C ALA A 123 23.27 8.64 21.38
N SER A 124 21.99 9.02 21.39
CA SER A 124 21.51 10.28 20.80
C SER A 124 21.35 11.37 21.87
N GLU A 125 21.74 12.58 21.53
CA GLU A 125 21.65 13.77 22.39
C GLU A 125 20.98 14.94 21.65
N GLY A 126 20.37 15.83 22.41
CA GLY A 126 19.78 17.06 21.93
C GLY A 126 18.40 17.35 22.50
N THR A 127 17.87 18.52 22.16
CA THR A 127 16.54 18.96 22.62
C THR A 127 15.52 18.89 21.48
N THR A 128 14.34 18.38 21.77
CA THR A 128 13.13 18.37 20.93
C THR A 128 13.38 17.93 19.46
N ASN A 129 13.61 18.88 18.55
CA ASN A 129 13.74 18.60 17.10
C ASN A 129 15.18 18.51 16.60
N ARG A 130 16.20 18.64 17.49
CA ARG A 130 17.62 18.63 17.14
C ARG A 130 18.39 17.48 17.79
N VAL A 131 17.71 16.38 18.08
CA VAL A 131 18.36 15.19 18.64
C VAL A 131 19.16 14.51 17.54
N ARG A 132 20.46 14.30 17.80
CA ARG A 132 21.39 13.65 16.86
C ARG A 132 22.19 12.58 17.59
N ILE A 133 22.42 11.46 16.93
CA ILE A 133 23.31 10.43 17.45
C ILE A 133 24.75 10.96 17.46
N LYS A 134 25.46 10.68 18.55
CA LYS A 134 26.88 10.99 18.71
C LYS A 134 27.69 9.73 18.38
N GLU A 135 28.60 9.87 17.42
CA GLU A 135 29.38 8.74 16.89
C GLU A 135 30.21 8.03 17.98
N GLU A 136 30.87 8.78 18.87
CA GLU A 136 31.59 8.24 19.99
C GLU A 136 30.71 7.44 20.94
N ARG A 137 29.57 8.01 21.34
CA ARG A 137 28.60 7.30 22.18
C ARG A 137 27.98 6.09 21.50
N PHE A 138 27.83 6.12 20.18
CA PHE A 138 27.37 4.98 19.40
C PHE A 138 28.39 3.85 19.45
N LEU A 139 29.67 4.17 19.30
CA LEU A 139 30.75 3.18 19.35
C LEU A 139 30.96 2.60 20.77
N ASP A 140 30.60 3.36 21.81
CA ASP A 140 30.63 2.89 23.19
C ASP A 140 29.47 1.95 23.56
N GLN A 141 28.41 1.90 22.75
CA GLN A 141 27.28 0.99 22.98
C GLN A 141 27.74 -0.46 22.88
N GLN A 142 27.21 -1.28 23.78
CA GLN A 142 27.51 -2.71 23.82
C GLN A 142 26.41 -3.52 23.16
N ILE A 143 26.80 -4.47 22.33
CA ILE A 143 25.88 -5.47 21.77
C ILE A 143 26.22 -6.86 22.30
N ALA A 144 25.22 -7.71 22.39
CA ALA A 144 25.42 -9.13 22.68
C ALA A 144 25.88 -9.83 21.38
N LEU A 145 27.10 -10.37 21.37
CA LEU A 145 27.73 -10.97 20.20
C LEU A 145 27.95 -12.48 20.42
N PRO A 146 27.21 -13.38 19.76
CA PRO A 146 27.44 -14.82 19.85
C PRO A 146 28.74 -15.21 19.08
N PRO A 147 29.25 -16.43 19.30
CA PRO A 147 30.35 -16.97 18.49
C PRO A 147 29.99 -16.95 17.00
N LEU A 148 30.99 -16.78 16.10
CA LEU A 148 30.80 -16.60 14.66
C LEU A 148 29.94 -17.71 14.03
N ALA A 149 30.09 -18.96 14.43
CA ALA A 149 29.26 -20.06 13.93
C ALA A 149 27.78 -19.91 14.29
N GLU A 150 27.46 -19.36 15.47
CA GLU A 150 26.08 -19.09 15.89
C GLU A 150 25.52 -17.86 15.15
N GLN A 151 26.35 -16.82 14.90
CA GLN A 151 25.97 -15.68 14.06
C GLN A 151 25.58 -16.16 12.65
N GLN A 152 26.40 -17.01 12.03
CA GLN A 152 26.13 -17.56 10.70
C GLN A 152 24.84 -18.40 10.66
N ALA A 153 24.59 -19.21 11.70
CA ALA A 153 23.37 -19.99 11.81
C ALA A 153 22.12 -19.09 11.96
N ILE A 154 22.23 -17.98 12.73
CA ILE A 154 21.15 -16.99 12.86
C ILE A 154 20.90 -16.33 11.51
N VAL A 155 21.94 -15.85 10.83
CA VAL A 155 21.83 -15.22 9.50
C VAL A 155 21.16 -16.16 8.52
N ALA A 156 21.61 -17.41 8.39
CA ALA A 156 21.03 -18.38 7.48
C ALA A 156 19.52 -18.60 7.73
N ARG A 157 19.10 -18.62 9.01
CA ARG A 157 17.68 -18.75 9.37
C ARG A 157 16.87 -17.49 9.01
N LEU A 158 17.42 -16.30 9.26
CA LEU A 158 16.74 -15.04 8.95
C LEU A 158 16.65 -14.79 7.45
N ASP A 159 17.70 -15.11 6.69
CA ASP A 159 17.72 -15.04 5.23
C ASP A 159 16.70 -16.02 4.61
N ALA A 160 16.66 -17.25 5.11
CA ALA A 160 15.69 -18.25 4.65
C ALA A 160 14.25 -17.79 4.97
N LEU A 161 14.00 -17.19 6.13
CA LEU A 161 12.69 -16.63 6.47
C LEU A 161 12.32 -15.46 5.56
N ALA A 162 13.24 -14.51 5.35
CA ALA A 162 13.03 -13.36 4.48
C ALA A 162 12.72 -13.78 3.03
N GLU A 163 13.46 -14.79 2.53
CA GLU A 163 13.21 -15.34 1.19
C GLU A 163 11.83 -16.02 1.11
N LYS A 164 11.45 -16.80 2.14
CA LYS A 164 10.12 -17.42 2.19
C LYS A 164 8.99 -16.39 2.25
N THR A 165 9.13 -15.34 3.06
CA THR A 165 8.12 -14.27 3.11
C THR A 165 7.98 -13.57 1.75
N ARG A 166 9.08 -13.33 1.05
CA ARG A 166 9.08 -12.75 -0.30
C ARG A 166 8.42 -13.67 -1.33
N GLN A 167 8.70 -15.00 -1.25
CA GLN A 167 8.07 -15.99 -2.14
C GLN A 167 6.57 -16.08 -1.92
N VAL A 168 6.09 -16.02 -0.67
CA VAL A 168 4.67 -15.99 -0.36
C VAL A 168 4.00 -14.76 -1.00
N GLU A 169 4.57 -13.55 -0.84
CA GLU A 169 4.01 -12.34 -1.45
C GLU A 169 3.92 -12.46 -2.98
N ALA A 170 5.00 -12.91 -3.63
CA ALA A 170 5.02 -13.08 -5.07
C ALA A 170 3.99 -14.12 -5.56
N HIS A 171 3.78 -15.20 -4.80
CA HIS A 171 2.79 -16.21 -5.10
C HIS A 171 1.36 -15.67 -4.97
N LEU A 172 1.06 -14.95 -3.88
CA LEU A 172 -0.25 -14.31 -3.68
C LEU A 172 -0.57 -13.33 -4.82
N ASP A 173 0.42 -12.51 -5.22
CA ASP A 173 0.27 -11.58 -6.35
C ASP A 173 0.00 -12.31 -7.68
N ALA A 174 0.66 -13.44 -7.91
CA ALA A 174 0.44 -14.24 -9.12
C ALA A 174 -0.97 -14.84 -9.13
N VAL A 175 -1.40 -15.46 -8.04
CA VAL A 175 -2.74 -16.06 -7.91
C VAL A 175 -3.84 -15.00 -8.08
N GLU A 176 -3.67 -13.81 -7.52
CA GLU A 176 -4.65 -12.73 -7.67
C GLU A 176 -4.76 -12.24 -9.13
N ARG A 177 -3.62 -12.08 -9.82
CA ARG A 177 -3.62 -11.75 -11.27
C ARG A 177 -4.30 -12.83 -12.11
N ASP A 178 -4.00 -14.10 -11.85
CA ASP A 178 -4.60 -15.22 -12.58
C ASP A 178 -6.11 -15.30 -12.35
N ALA A 179 -6.56 -15.04 -11.11
CA ALA A 179 -7.98 -14.99 -10.76
C ALA A 179 -8.71 -13.83 -11.47
N GLU A 180 -8.10 -12.66 -11.55
CA GLU A 180 -8.65 -11.51 -12.30
C GLU A 180 -8.71 -11.80 -13.81
N HIS A 181 -7.68 -12.41 -14.35
CA HIS A 181 -7.66 -12.82 -15.75
C HIS A 181 -8.74 -13.87 -16.06
N LEU A 182 -8.87 -14.88 -15.21
CA LEU A 182 -9.93 -15.88 -15.33
C LEU A 182 -11.32 -15.22 -15.33
N LEU A 183 -11.54 -14.26 -14.41
CA LEU A 183 -12.83 -13.55 -14.32
C LEU A 183 -13.13 -12.78 -15.60
N ALA A 184 -12.13 -12.07 -16.16
CA ALA A 184 -12.27 -11.35 -17.42
C ALA A 184 -12.57 -12.29 -18.60
N LEU A 185 -11.90 -13.44 -18.68
CA LEU A 185 -12.17 -14.45 -19.71
C LEU A 185 -13.59 -15.02 -19.59
N ARG A 186 -14.01 -15.41 -18.39
CA ARG A 186 -15.36 -15.96 -18.13
C ARG A 186 -16.45 -14.94 -18.42
N PHE A 187 -16.20 -13.68 -18.12
CA PHE A 187 -17.13 -12.61 -18.48
C PHE A 187 -17.26 -12.46 -19.99
N ARG A 188 -16.14 -12.38 -20.71
CA ARG A 188 -16.12 -12.29 -22.17
C ARG A 188 -16.87 -13.45 -22.83
N ASP A 189 -16.63 -14.67 -22.35
CA ASP A 189 -17.34 -15.86 -22.85
C ASP A 189 -18.85 -15.79 -22.56
N ALA A 190 -19.23 -15.30 -21.39
CA ALA A 190 -20.62 -15.14 -21.00
C ALA A 190 -21.41 -14.14 -21.87
N VAL A 191 -20.74 -13.09 -22.35
CA VAL A 191 -21.39 -12.01 -23.12
C VAL A 191 -21.24 -12.14 -24.65
N ALA A 192 -20.44 -13.09 -25.16
CA ALA A 192 -20.06 -13.18 -26.57
C ALA A 192 -21.27 -13.19 -27.54
N ASP A 193 -22.31 -13.95 -27.22
CA ASP A 193 -23.51 -14.07 -28.04
C ASP A 193 -24.77 -13.57 -27.30
N ALA A 194 -24.59 -12.76 -26.24
CA ALA A 194 -25.68 -12.29 -25.42
C ALA A 194 -26.49 -11.18 -26.16
N PRO A 195 -27.82 -11.24 -26.14
CA PRO A 195 -28.63 -10.16 -26.69
C PRO A 195 -28.42 -8.86 -25.92
N LEU A 196 -28.46 -7.74 -26.62
CA LEU A 196 -28.38 -6.41 -26.01
C LEU A 196 -29.75 -5.95 -25.53
N ARG A 197 -29.80 -5.35 -24.33
CA ARG A 197 -31.03 -4.75 -23.78
C ARG A 197 -30.69 -3.39 -23.15
N PRO A 198 -31.59 -2.40 -23.25
CA PRO A 198 -31.34 -1.09 -22.64
C PRO A 198 -31.41 -1.16 -21.12
N MET A 199 -30.58 -0.34 -20.47
CA MET A 199 -30.58 -0.20 -19.00
C MET A 199 -31.96 0.12 -18.42
N ALA A 200 -32.79 0.89 -19.14
CA ALA A 200 -34.16 1.18 -18.72
C ALA A 200 -35.03 -0.08 -18.48
N GLU A 201 -34.73 -1.17 -19.20
CA GLU A 201 -35.43 -2.44 -19.08
C GLU A 201 -34.84 -3.31 -17.97
N VAL A 202 -33.53 -3.41 -17.92
CA VAL A 202 -32.83 -4.37 -17.03
C VAL A 202 -32.58 -3.82 -15.62
N ALA A 203 -32.42 -2.51 -15.49
CA ALA A 203 -32.24 -1.87 -14.18
C ALA A 203 -32.83 -0.43 -14.21
N PRO A 204 -34.14 -0.27 -14.15
CA PRO A 204 -34.78 1.02 -14.17
C PRO A 204 -34.34 1.92 -13.01
N LEU A 205 -34.42 3.22 -13.25
CA LEU A 205 -34.18 4.25 -12.23
C LEU A 205 -35.18 4.14 -11.10
N VAL A 206 -34.69 4.23 -9.88
CA VAL A 206 -35.53 4.29 -8.67
C VAL A 206 -35.24 5.57 -7.91
N ARG A 207 -36.30 6.27 -7.51
CA ARG A 207 -36.22 7.49 -6.70
C ARG A 207 -37.13 7.38 -5.50
N ARG A 208 -36.59 7.03 -4.35
CA ARG A 208 -37.33 6.95 -3.06
C ARG A 208 -37.04 8.24 -2.30
N GLU A 209 -37.76 9.32 -2.69
CA GLU A 209 -37.57 10.66 -2.12
C GLU A 209 -37.86 10.66 -0.62
N GLN A 210 -37.01 11.29 0.17
CA GLN A 210 -37.13 11.44 1.61
C GLN A 210 -37.63 12.84 1.95
N SER A 211 -38.73 12.94 2.66
CA SER A 211 -39.17 14.20 3.28
C SER A 211 -38.19 14.62 4.36
N ILE A 212 -37.81 15.89 4.34
CA ILE A 212 -36.80 16.41 5.26
C ILE A 212 -37.49 17.05 6.47
N ASP A 213 -37.18 16.53 7.65
CA ASP A 213 -37.49 17.16 8.94
C ASP A 213 -36.25 17.96 9.40
N LEU A 214 -36.45 19.21 9.80
CA LEU A 214 -35.36 20.12 10.22
C LEU A 214 -34.59 19.59 11.42
N GLU A 215 -35.26 18.85 12.33
CA GLU A 215 -34.64 18.22 13.51
C GLU A 215 -34.11 16.79 13.19
N GLY A 216 -34.37 16.29 11.99
CA GLY A 216 -33.96 14.96 11.55
C GLY A 216 -32.45 14.85 11.29
N ARG A 217 -31.96 13.60 11.27
CA ARG A 217 -30.58 13.27 10.88
C ARG A 217 -30.56 12.36 9.66
N TYR A 218 -29.75 12.72 8.69
CA TYR A 218 -29.70 12.08 7.36
C TYR A 218 -28.27 11.58 7.08
N PRO A 219 -27.94 10.32 7.42
CA PRO A 219 -26.66 9.73 7.12
C PRO A 219 -26.49 9.57 5.60
N GLU A 220 -25.51 10.29 5.03
CA GLU A 220 -25.24 10.22 3.59
C GLU A 220 -24.35 9.03 3.23
N LEU A 221 -24.51 8.53 2.00
CA LEU A 221 -23.64 7.56 1.37
C LEU A 221 -22.73 8.26 0.35
N GLY A 222 -21.51 7.76 0.17
CA GLY A 222 -20.59 8.12 -0.90
C GLY A 222 -20.25 6.91 -1.76
N ILE A 223 -19.81 7.14 -3.00
CA ILE A 223 -19.29 6.10 -3.89
C ILE A 223 -17.84 6.47 -4.23
N ARG A 224 -16.91 5.52 -4.07
CA ARG A 224 -15.51 5.67 -4.46
C ARG A 224 -15.33 5.35 -5.94
N SER A 225 -14.49 6.11 -6.64
CA SER A 225 -14.05 5.80 -8.00
C SER A 225 -13.32 4.45 -8.09
N PHE A 226 -13.14 3.96 -9.30
CA PHE A 226 -12.43 2.71 -9.62
C PHE A 226 -13.08 1.46 -9.00
N GLY A 227 -14.41 1.41 -8.93
CA GLY A 227 -15.14 0.24 -8.42
C GLY A 227 -14.92 -0.07 -6.93
N LYS A 228 -14.34 0.86 -6.16
CA LYS A 228 -13.97 0.65 -4.74
C LYS A 228 -15.15 0.65 -3.77
N GLY A 229 -16.39 0.65 -4.29
CA GLY A 229 -17.60 0.50 -3.48
C GLY A 229 -18.05 1.78 -2.78
N THR A 230 -18.92 1.60 -1.80
CA THR A 230 -19.53 2.66 -1.00
C THR A 230 -18.64 3.08 0.19
N PHE A 231 -18.93 4.25 0.76
CA PHE A 231 -18.40 4.68 2.04
C PHE A 231 -19.37 5.57 2.78
N HIS A 232 -19.34 5.53 4.09
CA HIS A 232 -20.22 6.29 4.95
C HIS A 232 -19.69 7.71 5.14
N LYS A 233 -20.55 8.70 4.94
CA LYS A 233 -20.29 10.09 5.27
C LYS A 233 -20.90 10.44 6.63
N PRO A 234 -20.43 11.49 7.29
CA PRO A 234 -21.11 12.04 8.46
C PRO A 234 -22.58 12.38 8.15
N PRO A 235 -23.49 12.17 9.11
CA PRO A 235 -24.90 12.54 8.92
C PRO A 235 -25.05 14.05 8.85
N LEU A 236 -25.92 14.52 7.94
CA LEU A 236 -26.37 15.90 7.90
C LEU A 236 -27.58 16.07 8.82
N SER A 237 -27.70 17.23 9.47
CA SER A 237 -28.96 17.67 10.07
C SER A 237 -29.93 18.12 8.99
N GLY A 238 -31.24 18.12 9.28
CA GLY A 238 -32.23 18.60 8.31
C GLY A 238 -31.99 20.04 7.84
N SER A 239 -31.48 20.90 8.71
CA SER A 239 -31.07 22.26 8.37
C SER A 239 -29.88 22.31 7.40
N GLU A 240 -28.91 21.39 7.50
CA GLU A 240 -27.76 21.29 6.58
C GLU A 240 -28.14 20.70 5.22
N VAL A 241 -29.20 19.90 5.15
CA VAL A 241 -29.72 19.40 3.87
C VAL A 241 -30.17 20.57 2.97
N GLY A 242 -30.78 21.60 3.55
CA GLY A 242 -31.22 22.79 2.83
C GLY A 242 -32.22 22.45 1.72
N THR A 243 -31.93 22.91 0.49
CA THR A 243 -32.80 22.66 -0.70
C THR A 243 -32.46 21.35 -1.45
N LYS A 244 -31.50 20.55 -0.93
CA LYS A 244 -31.12 19.29 -1.60
C LYS A 244 -32.23 18.26 -1.44
N ARG A 245 -32.49 17.52 -2.51
CA ARG A 245 -33.31 16.31 -2.42
C ARG A 245 -32.45 15.13 -2.00
N LEU A 246 -32.94 14.37 -1.04
CA LEU A 246 -32.34 13.11 -0.60
C LEU A 246 -33.23 11.93 -1.03
N TYR A 247 -32.57 10.87 -1.43
CA TYR A 247 -33.21 9.62 -1.83
C TYR A 247 -32.71 8.50 -0.96
N ARG A 248 -33.65 7.71 -0.42
CA ARG A 248 -33.32 6.53 0.38
C ARG A 248 -32.72 5.44 -0.50
N ILE A 249 -31.60 4.89 -0.05
CA ILE A 249 -30.88 3.80 -0.69
C ILE A 249 -31.24 2.51 0.04
N GLU A 250 -31.46 1.45 -0.74
CA GLU A 250 -31.74 0.12 -0.22
C GLU A 250 -30.64 -0.85 -0.63
N PRO A 251 -30.33 -1.87 0.23
CA PRO A 251 -29.37 -2.92 -0.13
C PRO A 251 -29.74 -3.58 -1.47
N GLY A 252 -28.73 -3.83 -2.30
CA GLY A 252 -28.89 -4.37 -3.64
C GLY A 252 -29.10 -3.33 -4.75
N ASP A 253 -29.34 -2.06 -4.41
CA ASP A 253 -29.42 -1.01 -5.42
C ASP A 253 -28.07 -0.84 -6.15
N LEU A 254 -28.13 -0.73 -7.47
CA LEU A 254 -26.98 -0.36 -8.32
C LEU A 254 -26.86 1.16 -8.35
N LEU A 255 -25.72 1.65 -7.91
CA LEU A 255 -25.49 3.08 -7.66
C LEU A 255 -24.43 3.64 -8.62
N PHE A 256 -24.73 4.79 -9.23
CA PHE A 256 -23.79 5.54 -10.04
C PHE A 256 -23.61 6.95 -9.45
N SER A 257 -22.36 7.40 -9.33
CA SER A 257 -22.11 8.81 -9.07
C SER A 257 -22.32 9.63 -10.33
N ASN A 258 -23.24 10.58 -10.28
CA ASN A 258 -23.50 11.46 -11.44
C ASN A 258 -22.22 12.16 -11.95
N VAL A 259 -21.28 12.51 -11.07
CA VAL A 259 -20.07 13.28 -11.40
C VAL A 259 -18.86 12.39 -11.70
N PHE A 260 -18.77 11.20 -11.08
CA PHE A 260 -17.57 10.36 -11.15
C PHE A 260 -17.83 8.95 -11.70
N ALA A 261 -19.01 8.68 -12.26
CA ALA A 261 -19.30 7.36 -12.85
C ALA A 261 -18.31 7.00 -13.97
N TRP A 262 -17.88 7.97 -14.76
CA TRP A 262 -16.88 7.81 -15.82
C TRP A 262 -15.47 7.42 -15.29
N GLU A 263 -15.18 7.67 -14.01
CA GLU A 263 -14.01 7.13 -13.30
C GLU A 263 -14.31 5.79 -12.60
N GLY A 264 -15.43 5.16 -12.88
CA GLY A 264 -15.85 3.93 -12.22
C GLY A 264 -16.37 4.12 -10.80
N ALA A 265 -16.93 5.29 -10.45
CA ALA A 265 -17.68 5.45 -9.19
C ALA A 265 -19.06 4.80 -9.32
N ILE A 266 -19.06 3.47 -9.38
CA ILE A 266 -20.20 2.56 -9.56
C ILE A 266 -20.12 1.51 -8.46
N ALA A 267 -21.24 1.29 -7.74
CA ALA A 267 -21.28 0.39 -6.60
C ALA A 267 -22.64 -0.29 -6.46
N ILE A 268 -22.69 -1.35 -5.67
CA ILE A 268 -23.94 -1.93 -5.17
C ILE A 268 -24.05 -1.52 -3.70
N ALA A 269 -25.23 -1.08 -3.29
CA ALA A 269 -25.51 -0.80 -1.89
C ALA A 269 -25.49 -2.10 -1.09
N LYS A 270 -24.72 -2.12 0.00
CA LYS A 270 -24.52 -3.27 0.86
C LYS A 270 -25.56 -3.27 2.01
N PRO A 271 -25.72 -4.38 2.76
CA PRO A 271 -26.58 -4.42 3.94
C PRO A 271 -26.27 -3.33 4.98
N GLU A 272 -24.96 -3.01 5.18
CA GLU A 272 -24.53 -1.94 6.10
C GLU A 272 -24.87 -0.52 5.61
N ASP A 273 -25.26 -0.36 4.34
CA ASP A 273 -25.70 0.92 3.76
C ASP A 273 -27.20 1.18 3.97
N ALA A 274 -27.93 0.23 4.56
CA ALA A 274 -29.35 0.39 4.85
C ALA A 274 -29.64 1.65 5.68
N GLY A 275 -30.71 2.37 5.32
CA GLY A 275 -31.11 3.60 6.00
C GLY A 275 -30.26 4.84 5.69
N ARG A 276 -29.37 4.76 4.69
CA ARG A 276 -28.57 5.89 4.21
C ARG A 276 -29.21 6.53 2.98
N PHE A 277 -28.75 7.75 2.69
CA PHE A 277 -29.31 8.58 1.66
C PHE A 277 -28.26 8.98 0.62
N GLY A 278 -28.68 8.99 -0.65
CA GLY A 278 -27.98 9.62 -1.74
C GLY A 278 -28.59 11.00 -2.04
N SER A 279 -27.76 11.96 -2.40
CA SER A 279 -28.23 13.25 -2.90
C SER A 279 -28.69 13.13 -4.37
N HIS A 280 -29.17 14.21 -4.96
CA HIS A 280 -29.49 14.29 -6.40
C HIS A 280 -28.32 13.91 -7.33
N ARG A 281 -27.09 13.84 -6.79
CA ARG A 281 -25.89 13.39 -7.52
C ARG A 281 -25.71 11.87 -7.53
N PHE A 282 -26.62 11.14 -6.92
CA PHE A 282 -26.71 9.69 -7.00
C PHE A 282 -27.78 9.29 -8.03
N ILE A 283 -27.39 8.41 -8.93
CA ILE A 283 -28.34 7.72 -9.78
C ILE A 283 -28.46 6.31 -9.20
N THR A 284 -29.66 5.99 -8.75
CA THR A 284 -29.98 4.68 -8.14
C THR A 284 -30.83 3.90 -9.10
N CYS A 285 -30.38 2.71 -9.47
CA CYS A 285 -31.09 1.77 -10.32
C CYS A 285 -31.40 0.50 -9.53
N HIS A 286 -32.51 -0.14 -9.80
CA HIS A 286 -32.86 -1.42 -9.20
C HIS A 286 -32.89 -2.49 -10.28
N ALA A 287 -32.04 -3.52 -10.11
CA ALA A 287 -31.98 -4.61 -11.09
C ALA A 287 -33.29 -5.37 -11.17
N ASN A 288 -33.82 -5.59 -12.39
CA ASN A 288 -34.92 -6.48 -12.62
C ASN A 288 -34.44 -7.92 -12.42
N THR A 289 -34.78 -8.50 -11.27
CA THR A 289 -34.29 -9.83 -10.85
C THR A 289 -34.76 -10.98 -11.75
N GLU A 290 -35.71 -10.76 -12.64
CA GLU A 290 -36.12 -11.75 -13.66
C GLU A 290 -35.15 -11.74 -14.87
N LEU A 291 -34.42 -10.67 -15.08
CA LEU A 291 -33.53 -10.46 -16.23
C LEU A 291 -32.04 -10.44 -15.86
N THR A 292 -31.68 -9.86 -14.71
CA THR A 292 -30.31 -9.61 -14.36
C THR A 292 -30.04 -9.60 -12.87
N THR A 293 -28.73 -9.62 -12.52
CA THR A 293 -28.23 -9.38 -11.17
C THR A 293 -27.51 -8.02 -11.13
N ALA A 294 -27.53 -7.36 -9.99
CA ALA A 294 -26.81 -6.10 -9.79
C ALA A 294 -25.29 -6.30 -9.90
N GLU A 295 -24.80 -7.45 -9.44
CA GLU A 295 -23.38 -7.87 -9.47
C GLU A 295 -22.87 -7.97 -10.90
N PHE A 296 -23.63 -8.61 -11.80
CA PHE A 296 -23.30 -8.75 -13.22
C PHE A 296 -23.25 -7.38 -13.90
N LEU A 297 -24.27 -6.54 -13.71
CA LEU A 297 -24.31 -5.18 -14.27
C LEU A 297 -23.16 -4.31 -13.75
N ARG A 298 -22.88 -4.35 -12.43
CA ARG A 298 -21.74 -3.63 -11.86
C ARG A 298 -20.42 -4.06 -12.49
N TYR A 299 -20.23 -5.37 -12.67
CA TYR A 299 -19.01 -5.88 -13.31
C TYR A 299 -18.88 -5.35 -14.75
N TYR A 300 -19.96 -5.47 -15.54
CA TYR A 300 -19.99 -4.95 -16.90
C TYR A 300 -19.59 -3.47 -16.96
N PHE A 301 -20.20 -2.62 -16.14
CA PHE A 301 -19.92 -1.18 -16.16
C PHE A 301 -18.52 -0.80 -15.67
N LEU A 302 -17.82 -1.72 -15.03
CA LEU A 302 -16.42 -1.54 -14.63
C LEU A 302 -15.43 -2.16 -15.64
N THR A 303 -15.90 -2.80 -16.71
CA THR A 303 -15.02 -3.17 -17.86
C THR A 303 -14.69 -1.95 -18.71
N ASP A 304 -13.65 -2.05 -19.53
CA ASP A 304 -13.26 -0.97 -20.46
C ASP A 304 -14.43 -0.56 -21.38
N GLU A 305 -15.19 -1.53 -21.91
CA GLU A 305 -16.39 -1.27 -22.72
C GLU A 305 -17.47 -0.51 -21.93
N GLY A 306 -17.77 -0.99 -20.74
CA GLY A 306 -18.80 -0.36 -19.86
C GLY A 306 -18.39 1.07 -19.47
N LEU A 307 -17.12 1.27 -19.09
CA LEU A 307 -16.60 2.59 -18.77
C LEU A 307 -16.58 3.53 -19.98
N LEU A 308 -16.31 3.02 -21.17
CA LEU A 308 -16.40 3.82 -22.41
C LEU A 308 -17.85 4.31 -22.64
N LYS A 309 -18.83 3.42 -22.55
CA LYS A 309 -20.26 3.77 -22.67
C LYS A 309 -20.72 4.78 -21.61
N ILE A 310 -20.28 4.62 -20.37
CA ILE A 310 -20.52 5.61 -19.29
C ILE A 310 -19.83 6.95 -19.61
N GLY A 311 -18.63 6.91 -20.18
CA GLY A 311 -17.90 8.10 -20.64
C GLY A 311 -18.70 8.88 -21.70
N ASP A 312 -19.23 8.18 -22.71
CA ASP A 312 -20.06 8.75 -23.80
C ASP A 312 -21.42 9.27 -23.26
N ALA A 313 -21.94 8.61 -22.25
CA ALA A 313 -23.15 9.06 -21.54
C ALA A 313 -22.89 10.24 -20.58
N SER A 314 -21.62 10.63 -20.37
CA SER A 314 -21.20 11.69 -19.47
C SER A 314 -20.62 12.88 -20.24
N PRO A 315 -21.43 13.68 -20.97
CA PRO A 315 -20.94 14.81 -21.72
C PRO A 315 -20.35 15.88 -20.81
N GLY A 316 -19.37 16.61 -21.31
CA GLY A 316 -18.74 17.74 -20.60
C GLY A 316 -17.27 17.92 -21.04
N GLY A 317 -16.70 19.06 -20.71
CA GLY A 317 -15.28 19.35 -20.91
C GLY A 317 -14.37 18.51 -20.00
N ALA A 318 -13.05 18.71 -20.12
CA ALA A 318 -12.08 17.97 -19.33
C ALA A 318 -12.32 18.03 -17.81
N GLY A 319 -12.06 16.95 -17.10
CA GLY A 319 -12.06 16.89 -15.65
C GLY A 319 -13.44 16.83 -15.00
N ARG A 320 -13.61 17.54 -13.88
CA ARG A 320 -14.80 17.46 -12.98
C ARG A 320 -16.10 18.01 -13.56
N ASN A 321 -16.10 18.49 -14.79
CA ASN A 321 -17.28 19.02 -15.46
C ASN A 321 -18.08 17.97 -16.25
N ARG A 322 -17.67 16.72 -16.21
CA ARG A 322 -18.44 15.61 -16.80
C ARG A 322 -19.58 15.21 -15.88
N THR A 323 -20.77 15.05 -16.45
CA THR A 323 -21.97 14.65 -15.69
C THR A 323 -22.70 13.56 -16.44
N LEU A 324 -22.92 12.42 -15.80
CA LEU A 324 -23.67 11.30 -16.36
C LEU A 324 -25.12 11.71 -16.62
N GLY A 325 -25.51 11.72 -17.89
CA GLY A 325 -26.86 12.02 -18.32
C GLY A 325 -27.80 10.84 -18.02
N LEU A 326 -28.91 11.13 -17.35
CA LEU A 326 -29.85 10.08 -16.93
C LEU A 326 -30.44 9.32 -18.11
N ASP A 327 -30.99 10.05 -19.11
CA ASP A 327 -31.59 9.46 -20.30
C ASP A 327 -30.55 8.67 -21.11
N LYS A 328 -29.31 9.17 -21.15
CA LYS A 328 -28.21 8.49 -21.82
C LYS A 328 -27.82 7.19 -21.10
N LEU A 329 -27.78 7.19 -19.76
CA LEU A 329 -27.54 5.99 -18.98
C LEU A 329 -28.62 4.94 -19.21
N MET A 330 -29.89 5.37 -19.20
CA MET A 330 -31.05 4.47 -19.42
C MET A 330 -31.09 3.88 -20.83
N ALA A 331 -30.50 4.57 -21.82
CA ALA A 331 -30.39 4.12 -23.21
C ALA A 331 -29.17 3.23 -23.48
N ILE A 332 -28.23 3.06 -22.52
CA ILE A 332 -27.07 2.18 -22.71
C ILE A 332 -27.57 0.75 -22.90
N GLU A 333 -27.22 0.16 -24.03
CA GLU A 333 -27.43 -1.26 -24.28
C GLU A 333 -26.35 -2.09 -23.58
N VAL A 334 -26.78 -3.05 -22.76
CA VAL A 334 -25.93 -3.98 -21.99
C VAL A 334 -26.16 -5.41 -22.46
N PRO A 335 -25.11 -6.25 -22.55
CA PRO A 335 -25.26 -7.65 -22.93
C PRO A 335 -25.95 -8.43 -21.82
N MET A 336 -27.00 -9.16 -22.17
CA MET A 336 -27.86 -9.92 -21.23
C MET A 336 -27.82 -11.41 -21.53
N PRO A 337 -26.79 -12.14 -21.03
CA PRO A 337 -26.85 -13.60 -21.06
C PRO A 337 -27.97 -14.13 -20.14
N SER A 338 -28.30 -15.41 -20.23
CA SER A 338 -29.33 -15.99 -19.36
C SER A 338 -28.99 -15.77 -17.87
N LEU A 339 -30.01 -15.63 -17.03
CA LEU A 339 -29.87 -15.42 -15.59
C LEU A 339 -29.00 -16.50 -14.93
N ALA A 340 -29.09 -17.75 -15.38
CA ALA A 340 -28.28 -18.85 -14.88
C ALA A 340 -26.77 -18.65 -15.16
N VAL A 341 -26.42 -18.09 -16.33
CA VAL A 341 -25.03 -17.72 -16.66
C VAL A 341 -24.55 -16.58 -15.78
N GLN A 342 -25.35 -15.53 -15.61
CA GLN A 342 -25.04 -14.40 -14.74
C GLN A 342 -24.81 -14.86 -13.30
N GLN A 343 -25.70 -15.65 -12.73
CA GLN A 343 -25.58 -16.20 -11.36
C GLN A 343 -24.34 -17.07 -11.19
N THR A 344 -23.94 -17.81 -12.25
CA THR A 344 -22.71 -18.61 -12.22
C THR A 344 -21.49 -17.70 -12.19
N PHE A 345 -21.51 -16.62 -12.96
CA PHE A 345 -20.48 -15.60 -12.96
C PHE A 345 -20.40 -14.86 -11.62
N ASP A 346 -21.52 -14.52 -11.01
CA ASP A 346 -21.58 -13.86 -9.69
C ASP A 346 -21.00 -14.74 -8.57
N ARG A 347 -21.25 -16.06 -8.62
CA ARG A 347 -20.59 -17.00 -7.70
C ARG A 347 -19.07 -16.96 -7.85
N LEU A 348 -18.57 -16.94 -9.07
CA LEU A 348 -17.12 -16.81 -9.34
C LEU A 348 -16.58 -15.47 -8.80
N GLN A 349 -17.29 -14.35 -9.00
CA GLN A 349 -16.91 -13.06 -8.42
C GLN A 349 -16.80 -13.15 -6.87
N ALA A 350 -17.80 -13.78 -6.23
CA ALA A 350 -17.83 -13.93 -4.78
C ALA A 350 -16.69 -14.83 -4.27
N GLU A 351 -16.38 -15.91 -4.97
CA GLU A 351 -15.25 -16.80 -4.63
C GLU A 351 -13.90 -16.07 -4.73
N ILE A 352 -13.70 -15.29 -5.80
CA ILE A 352 -12.47 -14.49 -5.98
C ILE A 352 -12.38 -13.38 -4.91
N ALA A 353 -13.49 -12.73 -4.56
CA ALA A 353 -13.50 -11.75 -3.48
C ALA A 353 -13.14 -12.39 -2.12
N ALA A 354 -13.68 -13.57 -1.82
CA ALA A 354 -13.35 -14.34 -0.62
C ALA A 354 -11.88 -14.80 -0.61
N LEU A 355 -11.33 -15.18 -1.76
CA LEU A 355 -9.91 -15.51 -1.92
C LEU A 355 -9.03 -14.30 -1.57
N LYS A 356 -9.30 -13.13 -2.15
CA LYS A 356 -8.56 -11.88 -1.86
C LYS A 356 -8.64 -11.47 -0.39
N ALA A 357 -9.77 -11.67 0.26
CA ALA A 357 -9.92 -11.40 1.69
C ALA A 357 -9.02 -12.34 2.53
N LYS A 358 -8.93 -13.63 2.18
CA LYS A 358 -7.99 -14.57 2.82
C LYS A 358 -6.54 -14.18 2.56
N HIS A 359 -6.19 -13.76 1.34
CA HIS A 359 -4.86 -13.29 1.00
C HIS A 359 -4.45 -12.09 1.84
N THR A 360 -5.35 -11.15 2.09
CA THR A 360 -5.10 -9.98 2.96
C THR A 360 -4.66 -10.45 4.36
N ALA A 361 -5.37 -11.38 4.97
CA ALA A 361 -5.01 -11.92 6.28
C ALA A 361 -3.65 -12.67 6.26
N ILE A 362 -3.35 -13.40 5.17
CA ILE A 362 -2.06 -14.08 4.99
C ILE A 362 -0.93 -13.04 4.87
N ARG A 363 -1.13 -11.95 4.11
CA ARG A 363 -0.13 -10.87 3.97
C ARG A 363 0.17 -10.20 5.31
N GLU A 364 -0.85 -9.92 6.11
CA GLU A 364 -0.69 -9.35 7.45
C GLU A 364 0.13 -10.28 8.36
N ALA A 365 -0.21 -11.56 8.39
CA ALA A 365 0.53 -12.56 9.15
C ALA A 365 1.97 -12.71 8.65
N ASN A 366 2.18 -12.77 7.33
CA ASN A 366 3.48 -12.88 6.69
C ASN A 366 4.38 -11.67 6.99
N ALA A 367 3.83 -10.46 6.93
CA ALA A 367 4.55 -9.22 7.26
C ALA A 367 5.00 -9.14 8.73
N ALA A 368 4.27 -9.79 9.66
CA ALA A 368 4.61 -9.83 11.08
C ALA A 368 5.70 -10.84 11.44
N LEU A 369 5.95 -11.85 10.60
CA LEU A 369 6.85 -12.98 10.92
C LEU A 369 8.29 -12.55 11.16
N LEU A 370 8.85 -11.76 10.25
CA LEU A 370 10.26 -11.35 10.33
C LEU A 370 10.51 -10.40 11.51
N PRO A 371 9.72 -9.33 11.74
CA PRO A 371 9.85 -8.50 12.93
C PRO A 371 9.74 -9.30 14.24
N ALA A 372 8.73 -10.16 14.37
CA ALA A 372 8.57 -10.99 15.59
C ALA A 372 9.74 -11.95 15.81
N THR A 373 10.34 -12.47 14.72
CA THR A 373 11.51 -13.35 14.82
C THR A 373 12.74 -12.57 15.24
N LEU A 374 12.96 -11.35 14.70
CA LEU A 374 14.05 -10.46 15.13
C LEU A 374 13.96 -10.13 16.62
N GLU A 375 12.77 -9.77 17.10
CA GLU A 375 12.56 -9.52 18.53
C GLU A 375 12.92 -10.77 19.37
N ARG A 376 12.44 -11.93 19.00
CA ARG A 376 12.73 -13.18 19.74
C ARG A 376 14.22 -13.53 19.75
N VAL A 377 14.93 -13.28 18.64
CA VAL A 377 16.37 -13.58 18.53
C VAL A 377 17.21 -12.58 19.31
N PHE A 378 16.91 -11.29 19.21
CA PHE A 378 17.77 -10.23 19.74
C PHE A 378 17.33 -9.64 21.08
N ALA A 379 16.04 -9.70 21.46
CA ALA A 379 15.59 -9.22 22.77
C ALA A 379 15.92 -10.22 23.91
N GLY A 380 15.96 -11.53 23.63
CA GLY A 380 16.30 -12.54 24.62
C GLY A 380 17.80 -12.66 24.94
N SER A 381 18.62 -11.83 24.32
CA SER A 381 20.10 -11.89 24.39
C SER A 381 20.75 -10.75 25.20
N GLN A 382 19.93 -9.84 25.78
CA GLN A 382 20.40 -8.68 26.58
C GLN A 382 20.65 -9.02 28.04
#